data_09c8cedd87cd3670d89082636054ca2b
#
_entry.id   09c8cedd87cd3670d89082636054ca2b
#
_cell.length_a   1.000
_cell.length_b   1.000
_cell.length_c   1.000
_cell.angle_alpha   90.00
_cell.angle_beta   90.00
_cell.angle_gamma   90.00
#
_symmetry.space_group_name_H-M   'P 1'
#
loop_
_entity.id
_entity.type
_entity.pdbx_description
1 polymer ?
#
loop_
_entity_poly.entity_id
_entity_poly.type
_entity_poly.pdbx_seq_one_letter_code
_entity_poly.pdbx_strand_id
1 'polypeptide(L)'
;TDPLRKETPEVIRALATAAGMEIHMLTGDSRQRANVVAAQLGIPPTQTHAEAFPEDKAAVIKQLHAAGRTVAFVGDGINDSAALAYADASVSFADGSDVARETADVVLMSNDLRGLVEAVAIAKQAMRLIHQNTSIVIAPNLAALIAAAAVGISPLAATIVNNGTSVVAGVNGLRPLMNGKKEPKSCEF
;
A
#
# COMPACT_ATOMS: atom_id res chain seq x y z
N THR A 1 -13.56 -19.94 18.44
CA THR A 1 -13.31 -19.60 17.04
C THR A 1 -13.94 -18.25 16.77
N ASP A 2 -13.10 -17.28 16.54
CA ASP A 2 -13.58 -15.94 16.17
C ASP A 2 -14.28 -16.03 14.81
N PRO A 3 -15.49 -15.49 14.67
CA PRO A 3 -16.18 -15.46 13.39
C PRO A 3 -15.45 -14.51 12.42
N LEU A 4 -15.51 -14.85 11.14
CA LEU A 4 -15.02 -13.97 10.10
C LEU A 4 -15.74 -12.60 10.17
N ARG A 5 -15.00 -11.51 10.12
CA ARG A 5 -15.57 -10.15 10.12
C ARG A 5 -16.48 -9.99 8.89
N LYS A 6 -17.63 -9.34 9.07
CA LYS A 6 -18.68 -9.25 8.02
C LYS A 6 -18.20 -8.55 6.75
N GLU A 7 -17.31 -7.58 6.91
CA GLU A 7 -16.74 -6.77 5.81
C GLU A 7 -15.63 -7.50 5.04
N THR A 8 -15.05 -8.58 5.59
CA THR A 8 -13.89 -9.26 4.99
C THR A 8 -14.09 -9.68 3.53
N PRO A 9 -15.22 -10.31 3.13
CA PRO A 9 -15.40 -10.73 1.74
C PRO A 9 -15.42 -9.56 0.76
N GLU A 10 -16.00 -8.43 1.16
CA GLU A 10 -16.06 -7.21 0.36
C GLU A 10 -14.66 -6.61 0.20
N VAL A 11 -13.91 -6.48 1.29
CA VAL A 11 -12.55 -5.93 1.30
C VAL A 11 -11.60 -6.78 0.46
N ILE A 12 -11.62 -8.11 0.63
CA ILE A 12 -10.78 -9.03 -0.16
C ILE A 12 -11.08 -8.89 -1.65
N ARG A 13 -12.36 -8.83 -2.02
CA ARG A 13 -12.77 -8.63 -3.41
C ARG A 13 -12.28 -7.28 -3.94
N ALA A 14 -12.42 -6.21 -3.17
CA ALA A 14 -11.98 -4.88 -3.57
C ALA A 14 -10.46 -4.83 -3.78
N LEU A 15 -9.67 -5.44 -2.89
CA LEU A 15 -8.22 -5.51 -3.03
C LEU A 15 -7.79 -6.36 -4.23
N ALA A 16 -8.41 -7.51 -4.43
CA ALA A 16 -8.09 -8.39 -5.54
C ALA A 16 -8.46 -7.78 -6.90
N THR A 17 -9.66 -7.19 -7.03
CA THR A 17 -10.17 -6.69 -8.31
C THR A 17 -9.74 -5.26 -8.60
N ALA A 18 -10.08 -4.30 -7.73
CA ALA A 18 -9.83 -2.88 -7.96
C ALA A 18 -8.36 -2.50 -7.74
N ALA A 19 -7.65 -3.18 -6.83
CA ALA A 19 -6.24 -2.93 -6.58
C ALA A 19 -5.30 -3.84 -7.39
N GLY A 20 -5.81 -4.95 -7.94
CA GLY A 20 -5.02 -5.95 -8.67
C GLY A 20 -4.02 -6.68 -7.79
N MET A 21 -4.35 -6.85 -6.49
CA MET A 21 -3.47 -7.49 -5.51
C MET A 21 -3.71 -9.00 -5.49
N GLU A 22 -2.63 -9.75 -5.36
CA GLU A 22 -2.67 -11.17 -5.03
C GLU A 22 -2.88 -11.33 -3.52
N ILE A 23 -3.89 -12.11 -3.11
CA ILE A 23 -4.27 -12.24 -1.71
C ILE A 23 -3.81 -13.59 -1.16
N HIS A 24 -3.01 -13.55 -0.11
CA HIS A 24 -2.57 -14.73 0.63
C HIS A 24 -3.22 -14.74 2.01
N MET A 25 -3.68 -15.90 2.46
CA MET A 25 -4.19 -16.11 3.81
C MET A 25 -3.20 -16.96 4.61
N LEU A 26 -2.72 -16.43 5.74
CA LEU A 26 -1.82 -17.10 6.66
C LEU A 26 -2.53 -17.26 8.01
N THR A 27 -2.69 -18.49 8.47
CA THR A 27 -3.41 -18.77 9.73
C THR A 27 -2.77 -19.93 10.49
N GLY A 28 -2.81 -19.87 11.82
CA GLY A 28 -2.46 -20.98 12.69
C GLY A 28 -3.57 -22.05 12.81
N ASP A 29 -4.74 -21.82 12.22
CA ASP A 29 -5.85 -22.76 12.24
C ASP A 29 -5.56 -24.01 11.41
N SER A 30 -6.32 -25.09 11.70
CA SER A 30 -6.20 -26.35 10.95
C SER A 30 -6.51 -26.14 9.46
N ARG A 31 -5.85 -26.91 8.61
CA ARG A 31 -6.00 -26.88 7.15
C ARG A 31 -7.45 -26.99 6.71
N GLN A 32 -8.25 -27.80 7.40
CA GLN A 32 -9.67 -27.97 7.07
C GLN A 32 -10.45 -26.66 7.25
N ARG A 33 -10.23 -25.95 8.36
CA ARG A 33 -10.88 -24.65 8.62
C ARG A 33 -10.38 -23.58 7.68
N ALA A 34 -9.09 -23.51 7.49
CA ALA A 34 -8.47 -22.55 6.57
C ALA A 34 -9.03 -22.67 5.15
N ASN A 35 -9.17 -23.90 4.64
CA ASN A 35 -9.72 -24.13 3.30
C ASN A 35 -11.19 -23.69 3.18
N VAL A 36 -12.02 -23.87 4.24
CA VAL A 36 -13.41 -23.40 4.23
C VAL A 36 -13.47 -21.89 4.16
N VAL A 37 -12.67 -21.19 4.99
CA VAL A 37 -12.63 -19.73 5.00
C VAL A 37 -12.08 -19.20 3.69
N ALA A 38 -10.98 -19.76 3.19
CA ALA A 38 -10.37 -19.36 1.92
C ALA A 38 -11.34 -19.49 0.75
N ALA A 39 -12.11 -20.60 0.69
CA ALA A 39 -13.13 -20.79 -0.33
C ALA A 39 -14.24 -19.74 -0.26
N GLN A 40 -14.69 -19.35 0.96
CA GLN A 40 -15.67 -18.29 1.14
C GLN A 40 -15.15 -16.92 0.68
N LEU A 41 -13.84 -16.68 0.81
CA LEU A 41 -13.17 -15.44 0.42
C LEU A 41 -12.70 -15.44 -1.04
N GLY A 42 -12.81 -16.58 -1.75
CA GLY A 42 -12.31 -16.73 -3.11
C GLY A 42 -10.78 -16.79 -3.20
N ILE A 43 -10.10 -17.15 -2.10
CA ILE A 43 -8.64 -17.30 -2.05
C ILE A 43 -8.29 -18.73 -2.51
N PRO A 44 -7.42 -18.90 -3.52
CA PRO A 44 -7.06 -20.23 -3.99
C PRO A 44 -6.24 -21.03 -2.98
N PRO A 45 -6.28 -22.37 -3.02
CA PRO A 45 -5.52 -23.22 -2.09
C PRO A 45 -4.00 -22.98 -2.14
N THR A 46 -3.46 -22.55 -3.27
CA THR A 46 -2.04 -22.20 -3.45
C THR A 46 -1.61 -20.95 -2.69
N GLN A 47 -2.56 -20.11 -2.31
CA GLN A 47 -2.38 -18.88 -1.55
C GLN A 47 -2.89 -19.01 -0.10
N THR A 48 -3.24 -20.23 0.33
CA THR A 48 -3.75 -20.53 1.66
C THR A 48 -2.70 -21.29 2.47
N HIS A 49 -2.15 -20.64 3.50
CA HIS A 49 -1.13 -21.17 4.38
C HIS A 49 -1.73 -21.44 5.75
N ALA A 50 -2.11 -22.70 5.99
CA ALA A 50 -2.71 -23.17 7.23
C ALA A 50 -1.66 -23.74 8.16
N GLU A 51 -1.99 -23.85 9.46
CA GLU A 51 -1.11 -24.42 10.50
C GLU A 51 0.23 -23.70 10.58
N ALA A 52 0.24 -22.40 10.19
CA ALA A 52 1.44 -21.58 10.11
C ALA A 52 1.84 -21.04 11.49
N PHE A 53 3.01 -21.43 11.95
CA PHE A 53 3.67 -20.82 13.10
C PHE A 53 4.24 -19.44 12.74
N PRO A 54 4.67 -18.61 13.73
CA PRO A 54 5.22 -17.27 13.44
C PRO A 54 6.39 -17.29 12.44
N GLU A 55 7.27 -18.31 12.53
CA GLU A 55 8.40 -18.47 11.62
C GLU A 55 7.95 -18.81 10.19
N ASP A 56 6.88 -19.61 10.05
CA ASP A 56 6.32 -19.99 8.75
C ASP A 56 5.72 -18.76 8.04
N LYS A 57 5.05 -17.88 8.80
CA LYS A 57 4.50 -16.63 8.25
C LYS A 57 5.62 -15.75 7.68
N ALA A 58 6.72 -15.58 8.42
CA ALA A 58 7.89 -14.84 7.94
C ALA A 58 8.55 -15.52 6.74
N ALA A 59 8.59 -16.87 6.69
CA ALA A 59 9.14 -17.62 5.58
C ALA A 59 8.33 -17.42 4.29
N VAL A 60 6.99 -17.38 4.37
CA VAL A 60 6.11 -17.09 3.22
C VAL A 60 6.41 -15.70 2.66
N ILE A 61 6.56 -14.68 3.50
CA ILE A 61 6.90 -13.32 3.06
C ILE A 61 8.25 -13.32 2.33
N LYS A 62 9.27 -13.99 2.88
CA LYS A 62 10.58 -14.12 2.23
C LYS A 62 10.51 -14.83 0.88
N GLN A 63 9.66 -15.86 0.75
CA GLN A 63 9.44 -16.54 -0.53
C GLN A 63 8.79 -15.62 -1.56
N LEU A 64 7.81 -14.80 -1.16
CA LEU A 64 7.19 -13.82 -2.03
C LEU A 64 8.19 -12.75 -2.48
N HIS A 65 9.06 -12.27 -1.57
CA HIS A 65 10.15 -11.35 -1.92
C HIS A 65 11.13 -11.98 -2.91
N ALA A 66 11.52 -13.24 -2.71
CA ALA A 66 12.39 -13.95 -3.63
C ALA A 66 11.77 -14.12 -5.02
N ALA A 67 10.44 -14.15 -5.10
CA ALA A 67 9.68 -14.12 -6.35
C ALA A 67 9.48 -12.70 -6.94
N GLY A 68 10.10 -11.67 -6.35
CA GLY A 68 10.03 -10.28 -6.80
C GLY A 68 8.71 -9.59 -6.47
N ARG A 69 7.97 -10.08 -5.47
CA ARG A 69 6.72 -9.48 -5.02
C ARG A 69 6.97 -8.46 -3.91
N THR A 70 6.23 -7.37 -3.93
CA THR A 70 6.12 -6.42 -2.81
C THR A 70 4.95 -6.85 -1.93
N VAL A 71 5.19 -7.04 -0.64
CA VAL A 71 4.25 -7.67 0.30
C VAL A 71 3.75 -6.66 1.32
N ALA A 72 2.43 -6.49 1.38
CA ALA A 72 1.77 -5.88 2.52
C ALA A 72 1.23 -6.97 3.45
N PHE A 73 1.58 -6.91 4.72
CA PHE A 73 1.11 -7.86 5.73
C PHE A 73 0.16 -7.17 6.72
N VAL A 74 -0.98 -7.80 6.97
CA VAL A 74 -1.98 -7.33 7.94
C VAL A 74 -2.08 -8.32 9.08
N GLY A 75 -1.79 -7.88 10.30
CA GLY A 75 -1.81 -8.71 11.49
C GLY A 75 -2.11 -7.91 12.75
N ASP A 76 -2.65 -8.56 13.78
CA ASP A 76 -3.08 -7.93 15.02
C ASP A 76 -2.46 -8.57 16.28
N GLY A 77 -1.79 -9.70 16.14
CA GLY A 77 -1.28 -10.50 17.24
C GLY A 77 0.21 -10.38 17.50
N ILE A 78 0.62 -10.76 18.71
CA ILE A 78 2.03 -10.89 19.10
C ILE A 78 2.74 -11.90 18.19
N ASN A 79 2.04 -12.94 17.74
CA ASN A 79 2.55 -13.99 16.86
C ASN A 79 2.81 -13.52 15.42
N ASP A 80 2.44 -12.30 15.09
CA ASP A 80 2.59 -11.71 13.75
C ASP A 80 3.77 -10.72 13.67
N SER A 81 4.41 -10.40 14.81
CA SER A 81 5.48 -9.39 14.88
C SER A 81 6.63 -9.67 13.92
N ALA A 82 7.05 -10.92 13.78
CA ALA A 82 8.10 -11.29 12.82
C ALA A 82 7.63 -11.07 11.36
N ALA A 83 6.40 -11.44 11.04
CA ALA A 83 5.83 -11.24 9.71
C ALA A 83 5.65 -9.74 9.39
N LEU A 84 5.16 -8.95 10.35
CA LEU A 84 5.06 -7.50 10.24
C LEU A 84 6.42 -6.85 9.95
N ALA A 85 7.47 -7.28 10.66
CA ALA A 85 8.83 -6.74 10.49
C ALA A 85 9.50 -7.10 9.15
N TYR A 86 9.08 -8.20 8.51
CA TYR A 86 9.64 -8.63 7.21
C TYR A 86 8.82 -8.11 6.01
N ALA A 87 7.61 -7.61 6.22
CA ALA A 87 6.79 -7.06 5.13
C ALA A 87 7.35 -5.73 4.62
N ASP A 88 7.10 -5.40 3.34
CA ASP A 88 7.42 -4.08 2.78
C ASP A 88 6.47 -2.99 3.29
N ALA A 89 5.26 -3.38 3.65
CA ALA A 89 4.30 -2.54 4.35
C ALA A 89 3.56 -3.39 5.38
N SER A 90 3.59 -2.95 6.62
CA SER A 90 2.96 -3.64 7.75
C SER A 90 1.76 -2.85 8.26
N VAL A 91 0.64 -3.55 8.47
CA VAL A 91 -0.63 -2.95 8.90
C VAL A 91 -1.15 -3.67 10.13
N SER A 92 -1.50 -2.91 11.16
CA SER A 92 -2.14 -3.43 12.38
C SER A 92 -3.42 -2.65 12.68
N PHE A 93 -4.18 -3.13 13.69
CA PHE A 93 -5.38 -2.49 14.18
C PHE A 93 -5.10 -1.79 15.51
N ALA A 94 -5.90 -0.78 15.85
CA ALA A 94 -5.76 -0.04 17.10
C ALA A 94 -5.99 -0.90 18.36
N ASP A 95 -6.78 -1.96 18.25
CA ASP A 95 -7.00 -2.97 19.29
C ASP A 95 -6.05 -4.18 19.21
N GLY A 96 -5.13 -4.17 18.23
CA GLY A 96 -4.05 -5.14 18.17
C GLY A 96 -3.12 -5.06 19.38
N SER A 97 -2.24 -6.05 19.52
CA SER A 97 -1.24 -6.04 20.61
C SER A 97 -0.34 -4.80 20.52
N ASP A 98 0.18 -4.34 21.66
CA ASP A 98 1.11 -3.21 21.71
C ASP A 98 2.31 -3.43 20.79
N VAL A 99 2.84 -4.66 20.77
CA VAL A 99 3.96 -5.05 19.89
C VAL A 99 3.59 -4.92 18.42
N ALA A 100 2.41 -5.38 18.01
CA ALA A 100 1.95 -5.28 16.62
C ALA A 100 1.76 -3.81 16.21
N ARG A 101 1.19 -2.97 17.09
CA ARG A 101 1.01 -1.54 16.83
C ARG A 101 2.34 -0.76 16.73
N GLU A 102 3.33 -1.11 17.57
CA GLU A 102 4.65 -0.47 17.53
C GLU A 102 5.48 -0.91 16.32
N THR A 103 5.24 -2.12 15.79
CA THR A 103 5.98 -2.66 14.65
C THR A 103 5.35 -2.27 13.30
N ALA A 104 4.05 -1.96 13.28
CA ALA A 104 3.33 -1.68 12.04
C ALA A 104 3.62 -0.27 11.50
N ASP A 105 3.80 -0.17 10.16
CA ASP A 105 3.92 1.12 9.45
C ASP A 105 2.59 1.88 9.42
N VAL A 106 1.48 1.15 9.43
CA VAL A 106 0.12 1.70 9.39
C VAL A 106 -0.73 1.07 10.49
N VAL A 107 -1.39 1.90 11.28
CA VAL A 107 -2.35 1.44 12.28
C VAL A 107 -3.75 1.92 11.90
N LEU A 108 -4.66 0.98 11.66
CA LEU A 108 -6.05 1.26 11.40
C LEU A 108 -6.75 1.60 12.72
N MET A 109 -7.19 2.84 12.88
CA MET A 109 -7.78 3.34 14.12
C MET A 109 -9.18 2.77 14.41
N SER A 110 -9.86 2.28 13.39
CA SER A 110 -11.10 1.51 13.53
C SER A 110 -10.81 0.01 13.35
N ASN A 111 -11.57 -0.84 14.04
CA ASN A 111 -11.51 -2.29 13.84
C ASN A 111 -12.23 -2.73 12.56
N ASP A 112 -12.15 -1.93 11.51
CA ASP A 112 -12.83 -2.13 10.24
C ASP A 112 -11.78 -2.30 9.13
N LEU A 113 -11.79 -3.46 8.49
CA LEU A 113 -10.91 -3.78 7.37
C LEU A 113 -11.10 -2.85 6.17
N ARG A 114 -12.23 -2.15 6.04
CA ARG A 114 -12.44 -1.16 4.97
C ARG A 114 -11.42 -0.05 5.00
N GLY A 115 -10.89 0.31 6.17
CA GLY A 115 -9.77 1.24 6.31
C GLY A 115 -8.53 0.83 5.51
N LEU A 116 -8.31 -0.47 5.27
CA LEU A 116 -7.22 -0.96 4.42
C LEU A 116 -7.41 -0.55 2.95
N VAL A 117 -8.64 -0.63 2.44
CA VAL A 117 -8.96 -0.19 1.06
C VAL A 117 -8.73 1.31 0.91
N GLU A 118 -9.12 2.09 1.93
CA GLU A 118 -8.88 3.53 1.96
C GLU A 118 -7.38 3.86 2.01
N ALA A 119 -6.61 3.16 2.86
CA ALA A 119 -5.15 3.33 2.93
C ALA A 119 -4.47 3.05 1.58
N VAL A 120 -4.86 1.98 0.89
CA VAL A 120 -4.36 1.66 -0.46
C VAL A 120 -4.75 2.74 -1.47
N ALA A 121 -5.97 3.27 -1.41
CA ALA A 121 -6.42 4.34 -2.30
C ALA A 121 -5.61 5.63 -2.08
N ILE A 122 -5.37 6.01 -0.83
CA ILE A 122 -4.55 7.16 -0.44
C ILE A 122 -3.11 6.97 -0.94
N ALA A 123 -2.51 5.80 -0.70
CA ALA A 123 -1.16 5.49 -1.16
C ALA A 123 -1.03 5.59 -2.69
N LYS A 124 -1.98 5.04 -3.45
CA LYS A 124 -2.02 5.15 -4.91
C LYS A 124 -2.16 6.60 -5.38
N GLN A 125 -2.95 7.42 -4.67
CA GLN A 125 -3.09 8.84 -4.97
C GLN A 125 -1.79 9.60 -4.71
N ALA A 126 -1.14 9.35 -3.57
CA ALA A 126 0.15 9.95 -3.22
C ALA A 126 1.23 9.60 -4.26
N MET A 127 1.32 8.32 -4.66
CA MET A 127 2.29 7.90 -5.68
C MET A 127 2.04 8.56 -7.04
N ARG A 128 0.78 8.70 -7.47
CA ARG A 128 0.45 9.44 -8.70
C ARG A 128 0.92 10.90 -8.61
N LEU A 129 0.73 11.55 -7.47
CA LEU A 129 1.16 12.92 -7.26
C LEU A 129 2.69 13.05 -7.29
N ILE A 130 3.41 12.12 -6.66
CA ILE A 130 4.87 12.05 -6.68
C ILE A 130 5.36 11.92 -8.13
N HIS A 131 4.80 10.99 -8.92
CA HIS A 131 5.17 10.82 -10.32
C HIS A 131 4.89 12.08 -11.16
N GLN A 132 3.75 12.74 -10.94
CA GLN A 132 3.42 14.01 -11.60
C GLN A 132 4.44 15.09 -11.26
N ASN A 133 4.75 15.27 -9.98
CA ASN A 133 5.71 16.28 -9.54
C ASN A 133 7.12 15.99 -10.07
N THR A 134 7.54 14.74 -10.05
CA THR A 134 8.82 14.31 -10.62
C THR A 134 8.89 14.66 -12.11
N SER A 135 7.83 14.39 -12.87
CA SER A 135 7.78 14.73 -14.30
C SER A 135 7.78 16.24 -14.54
N ILE A 136 7.05 17.02 -13.75
CA ILE A 136 7.01 18.49 -13.82
C ILE A 136 8.40 19.10 -13.59
N VAL A 137 9.20 18.50 -12.70
CA VAL A 137 10.55 19.01 -12.42
C VAL A 137 11.56 18.47 -13.44
N ILE A 138 11.60 17.16 -13.68
CA ILE A 138 12.66 16.54 -14.49
C ILE A 138 12.56 16.92 -15.97
N ALA A 139 11.37 16.83 -16.58
CA ALA A 139 11.24 16.97 -18.02
C ALA A 139 11.65 18.38 -18.54
N PRO A 140 11.16 19.50 -17.94
CA PRO A 140 11.58 20.82 -18.40
C PRO A 140 13.05 21.13 -18.10
N ASN A 141 13.59 20.67 -16.96
CA ASN A 141 15.00 20.89 -16.62
C ASN A 141 15.93 20.12 -17.55
N LEU A 142 15.58 18.87 -17.92
CA LEU A 142 16.32 18.10 -18.90
C LEU A 142 16.26 18.76 -20.29
N ALA A 143 15.09 19.25 -20.70
CA ALA A 143 14.95 20.00 -21.95
C ALA A 143 15.78 21.28 -21.97
N ALA A 144 15.81 22.03 -20.86
CA ALA A 144 16.65 23.22 -20.72
C ALA A 144 18.15 22.88 -20.80
N LEU A 145 18.58 21.76 -20.18
CA LEU A 145 19.95 21.29 -20.26
C LEU A 145 20.37 20.94 -21.71
N ILE A 146 19.51 20.22 -22.45
CA ILE A 146 19.75 19.88 -23.84
C ILE A 146 19.81 21.16 -24.69
N ALA A 147 18.90 22.10 -24.51
CA ALA A 147 18.89 23.37 -25.23
C ALA A 147 20.13 24.21 -24.91
N ALA A 148 20.60 24.20 -23.67
CA ALA A 148 21.84 24.89 -23.29
C ALA A 148 23.06 24.30 -24.03
N ALA A 149 23.12 22.99 -24.16
CA ALA A 149 24.22 22.32 -24.88
C ALA A 149 24.17 22.50 -26.41
N ALA A 150 22.95 22.55 -27.01
CA ALA A 150 22.77 22.58 -28.46
C ALA A 150 22.82 24.00 -29.05
N VAL A 151 22.18 24.97 -28.41
CA VAL A 151 21.98 26.33 -28.95
C VAL A 151 22.46 27.44 -27.99
N GLY A 152 22.83 27.11 -26.78
CA GLY A 152 23.19 28.03 -25.72
C GLY A 152 21.98 28.81 -25.19
N ILE A 153 21.58 28.57 -23.96
CA ILE A 153 20.57 29.39 -23.28
C ILE A 153 21.24 30.24 -22.21
N SER A 154 20.65 31.41 -21.93
CA SER A 154 21.20 32.26 -20.87
C SER A 154 21.04 31.62 -19.48
N PRO A 155 21.98 31.83 -18.56
CA PRO A 155 21.85 31.34 -17.17
C PRO A 155 20.55 31.78 -16.50
N LEU A 156 20.07 32.98 -16.84
CA LEU A 156 18.80 33.49 -16.32
C LEU A 156 17.61 32.64 -16.78
N ALA A 157 17.56 32.25 -18.06
CA ALA A 157 16.50 31.39 -18.59
C ALA A 157 16.51 30.00 -17.93
N ALA A 158 17.69 29.41 -17.75
CA ALA A 158 17.82 28.12 -17.05
C ALA A 158 17.34 28.22 -15.59
N THR A 159 17.68 29.30 -14.88
CA THR A 159 17.24 29.56 -13.51
C THR A 159 15.71 29.72 -13.42
N ILE A 160 15.09 30.43 -14.36
CA ILE A 160 13.63 30.61 -14.41
C ILE A 160 12.94 29.27 -14.61
N VAL A 161 13.43 28.40 -15.51
CA VAL A 161 12.87 27.06 -15.72
C VAL A 161 12.98 26.25 -14.44
N ASN A 162 14.15 26.17 -13.81
CA ASN A 162 14.38 25.38 -12.61
C ASN A 162 13.50 25.82 -11.42
N ASN A 163 13.50 27.12 -11.13
CA ASN A 163 12.71 27.66 -10.02
C ASN A 163 11.21 27.61 -10.32
N GLY A 164 10.81 27.90 -11.57
CA GLY A 164 9.42 27.85 -11.99
C GLY A 164 8.81 26.46 -11.87
N THR A 165 9.52 25.41 -12.29
CA THR A 165 9.07 24.03 -12.18
C THR A 165 8.97 23.59 -10.73
N SER A 166 9.87 24.03 -9.85
CA SER A 166 9.84 23.75 -8.42
C SER A 166 8.61 24.37 -7.75
N VAL A 167 8.27 25.61 -8.09
CA VAL A 167 7.06 26.29 -7.58
C VAL A 167 5.80 25.57 -8.07
N VAL A 168 5.73 25.22 -9.37
CA VAL A 168 4.59 24.49 -9.94
C VAL A 168 4.41 23.13 -9.25
N ALA A 169 5.49 22.38 -9.06
CA ALA A 169 5.44 21.09 -8.34
C ALA A 169 4.98 21.28 -6.88
N GLY A 170 5.44 22.32 -6.20
CA GLY A 170 5.00 22.67 -4.84
C GLY A 170 3.48 22.93 -4.78
N VAL A 171 2.97 23.76 -5.69
CA VAL A 171 1.52 24.06 -5.78
C VAL A 171 0.73 22.79 -6.11
N ASN A 172 1.20 21.95 -7.03
CA ASN A 172 0.57 20.68 -7.35
C ASN A 172 0.54 19.74 -6.13
N GLY A 173 1.60 19.76 -5.31
CA GLY A 173 1.68 18.99 -4.05
C GLY A 173 0.62 19.39 -3.01
N LEU A 174 0.10 20.63 -3.06
CA LEU A 174 -0.95 21.12 -2.16
C LEU A 174 -2.37 20.71 -2.61
N ARG A 175 -2.57 20.17 -3.82
CA ARG A 175 -3.90 19.80 -4.35
C ARG A 175 -4.70 18.87 -3.42
N PRO A 176 -4.13 17.85 -2.77
CA PRO A 176 -4.89 17.01 -1.85
C PRO A 176 -5.47 17.79 -0.68
N LEU A 177 -4.73 18.78 -0.14
CA LEU A 177 -5.20 19.63 0.95
C LEU A 177 -6.32 20.58 0.50
N MET A 178 -6.24 21.08 -0.72
CA MET A 178 -7.27 21.96 -1.31
C MET A 178 -8.55 21.17 -1.67
N ASN A 179 -8.43 19.91 -2.07
CA ASN A 179 -9.55 19.02 -2.39
C ASN A 179 -10.05 18.23 -1.17
N GLY A 180 -9.44 18.41 0.01
CA GLY A 180 -9.58 17.63 1.24
C GLY A 180 -10.89 17.82 2.01
N LYS A 181 -12.04 17.94 1.33
CA LYS A 181 -13.39 17.75 1.92
C LYS A 181 -14.33 16.90 1.06
N LYS A 182 -13.82 16.21 0.05
CA LYS A 182 -14.60 15.11 -0.51
C LYS A 182 -14.13 13.86 0.21
N GLU A 183 -14.94 13.39 1.17
CA GLU A 183 -14.91 11.98 1.59
C GLU A 183 -14.69 11.13 0.35
N PRO A 184 -13.78 10.13 0.39
CA PRO A 184 -13.68 9.20 -0.70
C PRO A 184 -15.11 8.70 -0.93
N LYS A 185 -15.63 8.96 -2.13
CA LYS A 185 -16.94 8.42 -2.51
C LYS A 185 -16.84 6.95 -2.18
N SER A 186 -17.72 6.49 -1.27
CA SER A 186 -17.96 5.07 -1.05
C SER A 186 -17.89 4.42 -2.41
N CYS A 187 -16.97 3.47 -2.59
CA CYS A 187 -16.86 2.75 -3.84
C CYS A 187 -18.22 2.13 -4.11
N GLU A 188 -19.02 2.78 -4.94
CA GLU A 188 -20.14 2.14 -5.60
C GLU A 188 -19.51 1.13 -6.55
N PHE A 189 -19.66 -0.13 -6.15
CA PHE A 189 -19.25 -1.31 -6.90
C PHE A 189 -20.37 -1.73 -7.85
#